data_bdb226142551f3c4090c76d1758c95cf
#
_entry.id   bdb226142551f3c4090c76d1758c95cf
#
_cell.length_a   1.000
_cell.length_b   1.000
_cell.length_c   1.000
_cell.angle_alpha   90.00
_cell.angle_beta   90.00
_cell.angle_gamma   90.00
#
_symmetry.space_group_name_H-M   'P 1'
#
loop_
_entity.id
_entity.type
_entity.pdbx_description
1 polymer ?
#
loop_
_entity_poly.entity_id
_entity_poly.type
_entity_poly.pdbx_seq_one_letter_code
_entity_poly.pdbx_strand_id
1 'polypeptide(L)'
;LHENFRRKIRATTELKVNYSIQTRPEFKRAIVSAGWNYIWQERSNMQARHVFKLLDIDYVHLPKISQSFKDSLPESTLLYNFTDQFIVGSGYTYSFNNYDPQNRLRNTHSVRFSFEMAGNLLYGLSRLTGADKDDEGRYKLFGINYAQFVKGDIDFSKSIVLDNRNKLAFHIGIGVGYPYGNSKMLPFERSYFSGGANSVRGWSVRSLGPGSMPLDSVKSFAQQIGDIRLDLNLEYRTKLFWKFEMAAFIDAGNLSLIHI
;
A
#
# COMPACT_ATOMS: atom_id res chain seq x y z
N LEU A 1 -14.35 -19.04 20.09
CA LEU A 1 -13.13 -18.54 20.72
C LEU A 1 -13.15 -18.86 22.21
N HIS A 2 -12.10 -19.48 22.73
CA HIS A 2 -12.00 -19.93 24.12
C HIS A 2 -12.14 -18.73 25.07
N GLU A 3 -12.83 -18.87 26.23
CA GLU A 3 -13.11 -17.77 27.18
C GLU A 3 -11.83 -17.05 27.65
N ASN A 4 -10.72 -17.80 27.83
CA ASN A 4 -9.42 -17.24 28.19
C ASN A 4 -8.84 -16.30 27.15
N PHE A 5 -9.17 -16.50 25.87
CA PHE A 5 -8.76 -15.64 24.78
C PHE A 5 -9.56 -14.34 24.80
N ARG A 6 -10.89 -14.42 25.00
CA ARG A 6 -11.77 -13.24 25.10
C ARG A 6 -11.39 -12.29 26.24
N ARG A 7 -10.90 -12.82 27.35
CA ARG A 7 -10.46 -12.02 28.51
C ARG A 7 -9.16 -11.25 28.25
N LYS A 8 -8.32 -11.74 27.33
CA LYS A 8 -6.99 -11.17 27.04
C LYS A 8 -6.98 -10.16 25.88
N ILE A 9 -8.00 -10.12 25.06
CA ILE A 9 -8.07 -9.27 23.89
C ILE A 9 -9.30 -8.35 23.90
N ARG A 10 -9.14 -7.18 23.25
CA ARG A 10 -10.27 -6.34 22.83
C ARG A 10 -10.49 -6.60 21.33
N ALA A 11 -11.52 -7.36 21.00
CA ALA A 11 -11.83 -7.72 19.62
C ALA A 11 -13.05 -6.92 19.13
N THR A 12 -12.96 -6.44 17.90
CA THR A 12 -14.04 -5.75 17.18
C THR A 12 -14.16 -6.33 15.78
N THR A 13 -15.39 -6.58 15.34
CA THR A 13 -15.69 -6.87 13.94
C THR A 13 -16.09 -5.56 13.26
N GLU A 14 -15.46 -5.29 12.11
CA GLU A 14 -15.72 -4.09 11.33
C GLU A 14 -16.20 -4.50 9.93
N LEU A 15 -17.37 -4.01 9.54
CA LEU A 15 -17.87 -4.08 8.18
C LEU A 15 -17.73 -2.70 7.54
N LYS A 16 -17.11 -2.65 6.36
CA LYS A 16 -16.88 -1.41 5.62
C LYS A 16 -17.57 -1.49 4.27
N VAL A 17 -18.18 -0.40 3.87
CA VAL A 17 -18.58 -0.14 2.48
C VAL A 17 -18.11 1.26 2.14
N ASN A 18 -17.42 1.40 1.03
CA ASN A 18 -16.89 2.68 0.57
C ASN A 18 -17.16 2.84 -0.92
N TYR A 19 -17.48 4.07 -1.32
CA TYR A 19 -17.61 4.47 -2.71
C TYR A 19 -16.76 5.70 -2.96
N SER A 20 -15.88 5.64 -3.95
CA SER A 20 -14.97 6.72 -4.30
C SER A 20 -15.01 7.00 -5.79
N ILE A 21 -15.08 8.27 -6.16
CA ILE A 21 -14.96 8.72 -7.55
C ILE A 21 -13.72 9.62 -7.66
N GLN A 22 -12.87 9.30 -8.60
CA GLN A 22 -11.74 10.12 -8.99
C GLN A 22 -11.97 10.63 -10.42
N THR A 23 -12.02 11.95 -10.58
CA THR A 23 -12.11 12.60 -11.87
C THR A 23 -10.81 13.35 -12.16
N ARG A 24 -10.17 13.00 -13.26
CA ARG A 24 -8.96 13.65 -13.79
C ARG A 24 -9.18 13.98 -15.27
N PRO A 25 -8.41 14.89 -15.85
CA PRO A 25 -8.45 15.14 -17.29
C PRO A 25 -8.20 13.88 -18.12
N GLU A 26 -7.33 12.98 -17.62
CA GLU A 26 -6.89 11.77 -18.30
C GLU A 26 -7.92 10.65 -18.22
N PHE A 27 -8.58 10.50 -17.07
CA PHE A 27 -9.55 9.41 -16.84
C PHE A 27 -10.56 9.73 -15.74
N LYS A 28 -11.67 9.02 -15.77
CA LYS A 28 -12.62 8.94 -14.66
C LYS A 28 -12.63 7.51 -14.13
N ARG A 29 -12.55 7.37 -12.81
CA ARG A 29 -12.52 6.08 -12.11
C ARG A 29 -13.49 6.11 -10.94
N ALA A 30 -14.28 5.05 -10.80
CA ALA A 30 -15.11 4.79 -9.65
C ALA A 30 -14.64 3.50 -8.97
N ILE A 31 -14.56 3.50 -7.65
CA ILE A 31 -14.19 2.32 -6.86
C ILE A 31 -15.29 2.08 -5.84
N VAL A 32 -15.84 0.88 -5.84
CA VAL A 32 -16.75 0.37 -4.81
C VAL A 32 -15.97 -0.65 -3.99
N SER A 33 -15.87 -0.41 -2.69
CA SER A 33 -15.15 -1.28 -1.77
C SER A 33 -16.08 -1.87 -0.72
N ALA A 34 -15.90 -3.14 -0.42
CA ALA A 34 -16.55 -3.83 0.69
C ALA A 34 -15.52 -4.63 1.48
N GLY A 35 -15.52 -4.50 2.78
CA GLY A 35 -14.55 -5.17 3.64
C GLY A 35 -15.15 -5.74 4.90
N TRP A 36 -14.61 -6.90 5.31
CA TRP A 36 -14.92 -7.54 6.58
C TRP A 36 -13.62 -7.77 7.34
N ASN A 37 -13.44 -7.02 8.45
CA ASN A 37 -12.22 -7.02 9.23
C ASN A 37 -12.47 -7.49 10.66
N TYR A 38 -11.50 -8.23 11.20
CA TYR A 38 -11.38 -8.49 12.62
C TYR A 38 -10.21 -7.68 13.17
N ILE A 39 -10.51 -6.85 14.18
CA ILE A 39 -9.51 -5.96 14.79
C ILE A 39 -9.40 -6.34 16.26
N TRP A 40 -8.18 -6.53 16.75
CA TRP A 40 -7.96 -6.77 18.17
C TRP A 40 -6.68 -6.14 18.68
N GLN A 41 -6.68 -5.90 19.98
CA GLN A 41 -5.53 -5.46 20.76
C GLN A 41 -5.42 -6.36 21.99
N GLU A 42 -4.20 -6.69 22.41
CA GLU A 42 -3.97 -7.39 23.64
C GLU A 42 -4.15 -6.44 24.83
N ARG A 43 -4.86 -6.89 25.88
CA ARG A 43 -5.06 -6.08 27.10
C ARG A 43 -3.76 -5.84 27.86
N SER A 44 -2.82 -6.78 27.79
CA SER A 44 -1.48 -6.69 28.40
C SER A 44 -0.57 -5.74 27.62
N ASN A 45 -0.80 -5.56 26.34
CA ASN A 45 0.00 -4.72 25.44
C ASN A 45 -0.90 -3.94 24.49
N MET A 46 -1.52 -2.87 25.02
CA MET A 46 -2.42 -2.01 24.23
C MET A 46 -1.71 -1.24 23.10
N GLN A 47 -0.38 -1.30 23.04
CA GLN A 47 0.43 -0.70 21.98
C GLN A 47 0.46 -1.56 20.70
N ALA A 48 0.10 -2.86 20.84
CA ALA A 48 0.03 -3.80 19.72
C ALA A 48 -1.41 -3.91 19.19
N ARG A 49 -1.58 -3.66 17.90
CA ARG A 49 -2.88 -3.76 17.20
C ARG A 49 -2.75 -4.72 16.03
N HIS A 50 -3.73 -5.58 15.90
CA HIS A 50 -3.86 -6.55 14.83
C HIS A 50 -5.12 -6.26 14.01
N VAL A 51 -5.02 -6.37 12.70
CA VAL A 51 -6.14 -6.26 11.78
C VAL A 51 -6.07 -7.45 10.84
N PHE A 52 -7.04 -8.34 10.92
CA PHE A 52 -7.21 -9.42 9.97
C PHE A 52 -8.35 -9.07 9.02
N LYS A 53 -8.02 -8.81 7.76
CA LYS A 53 -8.96 -8.62 6.67
C LYS A 53 -9.39 -10.00 6.16
N LEU A 54 -10.55 -10.46 6.62
CA LEU A 54 -11.10 -11.74 6.16
C LEU A 54 -11.48 -11.66 4.69
N LEU A 55 -12.12 -10.57 4.31
CA LEU A 55 -12.56 -10.29 2.96
C LEU A 55 -12.36 -8.80 2.66
N ASP A 56 -11.70 -8.51 1.55
CA ASP A 56 -11.49 -7.17 1.01
C ASP A 56 -11.82 -7.23 -0.48
N ILE A 57 -12.87 -6.54 -0.89
CA ILE A 57 -13.38 -6.53 -2.26
C ILE A 57 -13.31 -5.10 -2.74
N ASP A 58 -12.58 -4.87 -3.83
CA ASP A 58 -12.64 -3.62 -4.57
C ASP A 58 -13.10 -3.92 -6.00
N TYR A 59 -14.14 -3.25 -6.43
CA TYR A 59 -14.54 -3.17 -7.82
C TYR A 59 -14.11 -1.82 -8.39
N VAL A 60 -13.16 -1.86 -9.30
CA VAL A 60 -12.64 -0.69 -10.01
C VAL A 60 -13.32 -0.59 -11.35
N HIS A 61 -14.01 0.53 -11.60
CA HIS A 61 -14.70 0.82 -12.84
C HIS A 61 -14.13 2.09 -13.50
N LEU A 62 -13.76 2.01 -14.77
CA LEU A 62 -13.21 3.12 -15.55
C LEU A 62 -14.14 3.53 -16.70
N PRO A 63 -15.16 4.35 -16.42
CA PRO A 63 -16.15 4.73 -17.42
C PRO A 63 -15.58 5.61 -18.56
N LYS A 64 -14.46 6.27 -18.32
CA LYS A 64 -13.85 7.18 -19.32
C LYS A 64 -12.34 7.21 -19.19
N ILE A 65 -11.65 7.07 -20.34
CA ILE A 65 -10.21 7.26 -20.49
C ILE A 65 -10.01 8.13 -21.73
N SER A 66 -9.20 9.20 -21.64
CA SER A 66 -8.90 10.07 -22.78
C SER A 66 -8.00 9.36 -23.79
N GLN A 67 -8.14 9.67 -25.07
CA GLN A 67 -7.33 9.04 -26.13
C GLN A 67 -5.84 9.41 -25.97
N SER A 68 -5.55 10.68 -25.71
CA SER A 68 -4.18 11.14 -25.48
C SER A 68 -3.47 10.40 -24.32
N PHE A 69 -4.22 10.03 -23.29
CA PHE A 69 -3.68 9.25 -22.18
C PHE A 69 -3.42 7.79 -22.58
N LYS A 70 -4.32 7.18 -23.36
CA LYS A 70 -4.10 5.84 -23.91
C LYS A 70 -2.84 5.78 -24.76
N ASP A 71 -2.64 6.76 -25.62
CA ASP A 71 -1.48 6.84 -26.53
C ASP A 71 -0.16 7.11 -25.78
N SER A 72 -0.23 7.59 -24.53
CA SER A 72 0.94 7.84 -23.69
C SER A 72 1.42 6.63 -22.90
N LEU A 73 0.65 5.55 -22.83
CA LEU A 73 0.94 4.38 -22.00
C LEU A 73 1.26 3.14 -22.84
N PRO A 74 2.13 2.25 -22.33
CA PRO A 74 2.29 0.92 -22.90
C PRO A 74 0.98 0.15 -22.89
N GLU A 75 0.75 -0.68 -23.91
CA GLU A 75 -0.46 -1.48 -24.06
C GLU A 75 -0.70 -2.40 -22.86
N SER A 76 0.36 -3.01 -22.31
CA SER A 76 0.30 -3.81 -21.10
C SER A 76 -0.22 -3.01 -19.88
N THR A 77 0.23 -1.77 -19.71
CA THR A 77 -0.24 -0.91 -18.61
C THR A 77 -1.72 -0.58 -18.76
N LEU A 78 -2.18 -0.30 -19.98
CA LEU A 78 -3.60 -0.07 -20.26
C LEU A 78 -4.43 -1.31 -19.94
N LEU A 79 -3.99 -2.47 -20.42
CA LEU A 79 -4.70 -3.74 -20.30
C LEU A 79 -4.85 -4.22 -18.84
N TYR A 80 -3.84 -3.98 -17.99
CA TYR A 80 -3.83 -4.48 -16.61
C TYR A 80 -4.20 -3.43 -15.56
N ASN A 81 -3.93 -2.14 -15.80
CA ASN A 81 -4.10 -1.10 -14.80
C ASN A 81 -5.24 -0.13 -15.08
N PHE A 82 -5.69 -0.05 -16.34
CA PHE A 82 -6.73 0.90 -16.76
C PHE A 82 -7.90 0.20 -17.45
N THR A 83 -8.32 -0.93 -16.90
CA THR A 83 -9.55 -1.66 -17.25
C THR A 83 -10.38 -1.90 -16.01
N ASP A 84 -11.63 -2.24 -16.22
CA ASP A 84 -12.50 -2.68 -15.12
C ASP A 84 -11.93 -3.96 -14.52
N GLN A 85 -11.82 -4.00 -13.19
CA GLN A 85 -11.29 -5.16 -12.51
C GLN A 85 -11.82 -5.35 -11.09
N PHE A 86 -11.84 -6.60 -10.66
CA PHE A 86 -12.05 -6.96 -9.26
C PHE A 86 -10.71 -7.22 -8.56
N ILE A 87 -10.62 -6.74 -7.32
CA ILE A 87 -9.57 -7.12 -6.38
C ILE A 87 -10.28 -7.77 -5.20
N VAL A 88 -10.18 -9.07 -5.08
CA VAL A 88 -10.81 -9.85 -4.01
C VAL A 88 -9.74 -10.57 -3.25
N GLY A 89 -9.54 -10.18 -2.01
CA GLY A 89 -8.42 -10.67 -1.23
C GLY A 89 -8.68 -10.78 0.26
N SER A 90 -7.65 -11.19 0.95
CA SER A 90 -7.54 -11.21 2.40
C SER A 90 -6.17 -10.68 2.81
N GLY A 91 -6.04 -10.27 4.06
CA GLY A 91 -4.78 -9.71 4.52
C GLY A 91 -4.67 -9.66 6.04
N TYR A 92 -3.46 -9.36 6.48
CA TYR A 92 -3.17 -9.20 7.90
C TYR A 92 -2.24 -8.02 8.11
N THR A 93 -2.55 -7.20 9.10
CA THR A 93 -1.68 -6.09 9.51
C THR A 93 -1.43 -6.17 11.00
N TYR A 94 -0.18 -6.17 11.37
CA TYR A 94 0.31 -5.97 12.72
C TYR A 94 0.89 -4.57 12.83
N SER A 95 0.56 -3.84 13.88
CA SER A 95 1.16 -2.54 14.17
C SER A 95 1.43 -2.41 15.67
N PHE A 96 2.63 -1.98 15.98
CA PHE A 96 3.10 -1.73 17.33
C PHE A 96 3.67 -0.31 17.41
N ASN A 97 3.36 0.41 18.49
CA ASN A 97 3.93 1.72 18.77
C ASN A 97 4.03 1.92 20.29
N ASN A 98 5.24 2.13 20.78
CA ASN A 98 5.51 2.35 22.21
C ASN A 98 5.44 3.82 22.63
N TYR A 99 4.86 4.70 21.80
CA TYR A 99 4.71 6.12 22.10
C TYR A 99 3.86 6.31 23.37
N ASP A 100 4.41 7.08 24.31
CA ASP A 100 3.74 7.49 25.55
C ASP A 100 3.61 9.02 25.59
N PRO A 101 2.39 9.56 25.52
CA PRO A 101 2.16 11.01 25.59
C PRO A 101 2.64 11.66 26.88
N GLN A 102 2.70 10.91 27.99
CA GLN A 102 3.09 11.39 29.31
C GLN A 102 4.61 11.44 29.44
N ASN A 103 5.36 10.63 28.71
CA ASN A 103 6.82 10.57 28.76
C ASN A 103 7.45 10.90 27.40
N ARG A 104 7.53 12.19 27.09
CA ARG A 104 8.07 12.70 25.79
C ARG A 104 9.59 12.54 25.65
N LEU A 105 10.31 12.27 26.74
CA LEU A 105 11.77 12.06 26.76
C LEU A 105 12.15 10.59 26.65
N ARG A 106 11.21 9.72 26.34
CA ARG A 106 11.46 8.31 26.11
C ARG A 106 11.76 8.04 24.63
N ASN A 107 12.68 7.12 24.39
CA ASN A 107 12.90 6.58 23.05
C ASN A 107 11.63 5.87 22.57
N THR A 108 11.22 6.18 21.35
CA THR A 108 10.03 5.58 20.78
C THR A 108 10.39 4.74 19.56
N HIS A 109 9.65 3.69 19.34
CA HIS A 109 9.73 2.91 18.11
C HIS A 109 8.35 2.45 17.70
N SER A 110 8.16 2.32 16.40
CA SER A 110 6.97 1.74 15.81
C SER A 110 7.36 0.72 14.75
N VAL A 111 6.59 -0.35 14.69
CA VAL A 111 6.71 -1.40 13.68
C VAL A 111 5.34 -1.61 13.08
N ARG A 112 5.28 -1.64 11.75
CA ARG A 112 4.10 -2.06 11.03
C ARG A 112 4.51 -3.13 10.02
N PHE A 113 3.84 -4.23 10.08
CA PHE A 113 3.93 -5.30 9.10
C PHE A 113 2.55 -5.49 8.47
N SER A 114 2.48 -5.56 7.16
CA SER A 114 1.24 -5.93 6.46
C SER A 114 1.51 -6.96 5.37
N PHE A 115 0.56 -7.86 5.24
CA PHE A 115 0.55 -8.89 4.22
C PHE A 115 -0.83 -8.92 3.58
N GLU A 116 -0.89 -8.98 2.27
CA GLU A 116 -2.12 -9.03 1.48
C GLU A 116 -1.97 -10.08 0.38
N MET A 117 -3.01 -10.85 0.15
CA MET A 117 -3.10 -11.75 -1.00
C MET A 117 -4.47 -11.58 -1.66
N ALA A 118 -4.51 -11.55 -2.98
CA ALA A 118 -5.74 -11.39 -3.75
C ALA A 118 -5.83 -12.41 -4.89
N GLY A 119 -7.06 -12.72 -5.31
CA GLY A 119 -7.38 -13.55 -6.46
C GLY A 119 -7.22 -15.05 -6.28
N ASN A 120 -6.56 -15.55 -5.23
CA ASN A 120 -6.25 -16.97 -5.08
C ASN A 120 -7.49 -17.85 -4.96
N LEU A 121 -8.46 -17.40 -4.15
CA LEU A 121 -9.73 -18.11 -4.00
C LEU A 121 -10.49 -18.18 -5.33
N LEU A 122 -10.59 -17.03 -6.01
CA LEU A 122 -11.27 -16.95 -7.31
C LEU A 122 -10.59 -17.78 -8.37
N TYR A 123 -9.26 -17.77 -8.42
CA TYR A 123 -8.47 -18.57 -9.35
C TYR A 123 -8.68 -20.06 -9.10
N GLY A 124 -8.64 -20.49 -7.84
CA GLY A 124 -8.93 -21.88 -7.46
C GLY A 124 -10.35 -22.30 -7.86
N LEU A 125 -11.35 -21.48 -7.60
CA LEU A 125 -12.74 -21.74 -7.99
C LEU A 125 -12.90 -21.79 -9.52
N SER A 126 -12.35 -20.81 -10.24
CA SER A 126 -12.41 -20.79 -11.72
C SER A 126 -11.80 -22.04 -12.34
N ARG A 127 -10.68 -22.53 -11.77
CA ARG A 127 -10.04 -23.77 -12.23
C ARG A 127 -10.88 -25.02 -11.92
N LEU A 128 -11.50 -25.07 -10.74
CA LEU A 128 -12.35 -26.20 -10.34
C LEU A 128 -13.65 -26.28 -11.15
N THR A 129 -14.21 -25.15 -11.52
CA THR A 129 -15.46 -25.08 -12.31
C THR A 129 -15.22 -25.21 -13.81
N GLY A 130 -13.95 -25.30 -14.25
CA GLY A 130 -13.61 -25.35 -15.68
C GLY A 130 -13.99 -24.08 -16.44
N ALA A 131 -13.90 -22.91 -15.79
CA ALA A 131 -14.20 -21.63 -16.41
C ALA A 131 -13.29 -21.37 -17.64
N ASP A 132 -13.84 -20.78 -18.68
CA ASP A 132 -13.07 -20.40 -19.85
C ASP A 132 -12.14 -19.21 -19.55
N LYS A 133 -10.99 -19.22 -20.23
CA LYS A 133 -10.05 -18.10 -20.21
C LYS A 133 -10.29 -17.16 -21.39
N ASP A 134 -9.94 -15.89 -21.21
CA ASP A 134 -9.91 -14.94 -22.31
C ASP A 134 -8.68 -15.17 -23.24
N ASP A 135 -8.60 -14.38 -24.32
CA ASP A 135 -7.53 -14.45 -25.32
C ASP A 135 -6.13 -14.23 -24.71
N GLU A 136 -6.04 -13.54 -23.56
CA GLU A 136 -4.80 -13.33 -22.79
C GLU A 136 -4.55 -14.43 -21.74
N GLY A 137 -5.39 -15.45 -21.68
CA GLY A 137 -5.26 -16.58 -20.76
C GLY A 137 -5.72 -16.29 -19.32
N ARG A 138 -6.55 -15.25 -19.11
CA ARG A 138 -7.07 -14.83 -17.80
C ARG A 138 -8.47 -15.35 -17.56
N TYR A 139 -8.77 -15.70 -16.32
CA TYR A 139 -10.14 -15.96 -15.88
C TYR A 139 -10.89 -14.68 -15.58
N LYS A 140 -12.20 -14.68 -15.80
CA LYS A 140 -13.10 -13.56 -15.52
C LYS A 140 -14.17 -13.96 -14.49
N LEU A 141 -14.57 -12.99 -13.67
CA LEU A 141 -15.72 -13.09 -12.77
C LEU A 141 -16.80 -12.13 -13.29
N PHE A 142 -17.97 -12.64 -13.66
CA PHE A 142 -19.06 -11.84 -14.29
C PHE A 142 -18.59 -11.05 -15.52
N GLY A 143 -17.69 -11.62 -16.31
CA GLY A 143 -17.12 -10.94 -17.49
C GLY A 143 -16.04 -9.91 -17.22
N ILE A 144 -15.67 -9.69 -15.96
CA ILE A 144 -14.66 -8.72 -15.51
C ILE A 144 -13.42 -9.45 -15.02
N ASN A 145 -12.25 -8.95 -15.38
CA ASN A 145 -10.98 -9.50 -14.92
C ASN A 145 -10.81 -9.31 -13.40
N TYR A 146 -10.15 -10.25 -12.74
CA TYR A 146 -9.76 -10.09 -11.35
C TYR A 146 -8.24 -10.20 -11.18
N ALA A 147 -7.72 -9.38 -10.26
CA ALA A 147 -6.30 -9.35 -9.96
C ALA A 147 -5.88 -10.54 -9.09
N GLN A 148 -4.68 -11.07 -9.37
CA GLN A 148 -4.06 -12.11 -8.55
C GLN A 148 -2.63 -11.71 -8.19
N PHE A 149 -2.36 -11.50 -6.90
CA PHE A 149 -1.06 -11.08 -6.40
C PHE A 149 -0.88 -11.42 -4.92
N VAL A 150 0.37 -11.33 -4.47
CA VAL A 150 0.75 -11.26 -3.06
C VAL A 150 1.53 -9.98 -2.81
N LYS A 151 1.34 -9.36 -1.65
CA LYS A 151 1.98 -8.10 -1.28
C LYS A 151 2.36 -8.12 0.20
N GLY A 152 3.56 -7.64 0.50
CA GLY A 152 4.08 -7.51 1.85
C GLY A 152 4.73 -6.16 2.07
N ASP A 153 4.48 -5.54 3.23
CA ASP A 153 5.06 -4.27 3.62
C ASP A 153 5.62 -4.37 5.04
N ILE A 154 6.77 -3.75 5.26
CA ILE A 154 7.39 -3.56 6.56
C ILE A 154 7.76 -2.09 6.69
N ASP A 155 7.25 -1.43 7.72
CA ASP A 155 7.62 -0.07 8.09
C ASP A 155 8.18 -0.11 9.53
N PHE A 156 9.38 0.39 9.71
CA PHE A 156 10.02 0.54 11.01
C PHE A 156 10.45 1.98 11.22
N SER A 157 10.05 2.56 12.33
CA SER A 157 10.50 3.90 12.74
C SER A 157 11.02 3.87 14.16
N LYS A 158 12.09 4.64 14.43
CA LYS A 158 12.61 4.83 15.77
C LYS A 158 13.00 6.28 15.98
N SER A 159 12.66 6.82 17.15
CA SER A 159 13.12 8.13 17.61
C SER A 159 13.92 7.95 18.89
N ILE A 160 15.16 8.39 18.86
CA ILE A 160 16.11 8.34 19.95
C ILE A 160 16.21 9.75 20.53
N VAL A 161 15.92 9.89 21.80
CA VAL A 161 16.10 11.13 22.55
C VAL A 161 17.56 11.21 23.00
N LEU A 162 18.32 12.14 22.45
CA LEU A 162 19.72 12.36 22.82
C LEU A 162 19.81 13.18 24.12
N ASP A 163 18.98 14.22 24.19
CA ASP A 163 18.79 15.08 25.37
C ASP A 163 17.45 15.81 25.34
N ASN A 164 17.23 16.78 26.23
CA ASN A 164 15.96 17.54 26.33
C ASN A 164 15.65 18.40 25.10
N ARG A 165 16.64 18.65 24.23
CA ARG A 165 16.52 19.49 23.04
C ARG A 165 16.68 18.70 21.75
N ASN A 166 17.45 17.61 21.77
CA ASN A 166 17.93 16.94 20.58
C ASN A 166 17.33 15.53 20.45
N LYS A 167 16.87 15.21 19.25
CA LYS A 167 16.35 13.88 18.90
C LYS A 167 16.89 13.45 17.55
N LEU A 168 17.14 12.17 17.41
CA LEU A 168 17.46 11.50 16.15
C LEU A 168 16.32 10.57 15.79
N ALA A 169 15.77 10.70 14.61
CA ALA A 169 14.70 9.84 14.12
C ALA A 169 15.16 9.13 12.84
N PHE A 170 14.80 7.87 12.67
CA PHE A 170 14.99 7.17 11.42
C PHE A 170 13.77 6.31 11.08
N HIS A 171 13.55 6.13 9.79
CA HIS A 171 12.51 5.31 9.23
C HIS A 171 13.07 4.43 8.11
N ILE A 172 12.58 3.19 8.06
CA ILE A 172 12.85 2.22 7.01
C ILE A 172 11.49 1.68 6.56
N GLY A 173 11.18 1.85 5.28
CA GLY A 173 10.00 1.30 4.64
C GLY A 173 10.39 0.38 3.50
N ILE A 174 9.93 -0.87 3.52
CA ILE A 174 10.15 -1.86 2.47
C ILE A 174 8.80 -2.41 2.07
N GLY A 175 8.52 -2.42 0.78
CA GLY A 175 7.32 -3.02 0.23
C GLY A 175 7.65 -3.86 -1.00
N VAL A 176 7.04 -5.05 -1.09
CA VAL A 176 7.18 -5.96 -2.23
C VAL A 176 5.81 -6.49 -2.60
N GLY A 177 5.45 -6.36 -3.87
CA GLY A 177 4.25 -6.92 -4.45
C GLY A 177 4.59 -7.79 -5.64
N TYR A 178 4.05 -8.99 -5.70
CA TYR A 178 4.32 -9.97 -6.75
C TYR A 178 3.02 -10.39 -7.42
N PRO A 179 2.76 -9.95 -8.67
CA PRO A 179 1.64 -10.42 -9.47
C PRO A 179 1.95 -11.82 -10.03
N TYR A 180 0.96 -12.67 -10.14
CA TYR A 180 1.09 -14.02 -10.71
C TYR A 180 -0.26 -14.56 -11.20
N GLY A 181 -0.22 -15.71 -11.87
CA GLY A 181 -1.43 -16.43 -12.30
C GLY A 181 -2.30 -15.61 -13.24
N ASN A 182 -3.37 -15.02 -12.71
CA ASN A 182 -4.32 -14.22 -13.47
C ASN A 182 -3.84 -12.79 -13.78
N SER A 183 -2.71 -12.37 -13.21
CA SER A 183 -2.16 -11.02 -13.36
C SER A 183 -0.69 -11.04 -13.76
N LYS A 184 -0.31 -10.18 -14.71
CA LYS A 184 1.10 -9.93 -15.07
C LYS A 184 1.66 -8.68 -14.42
N MET A 185 0.80 -7.79 -13.93
CA MET A 185 1.16 -6.55 -13.26
C MET A 185 0.30 -6.38 -12.01
N LEU A 186 0.82 -5.65 -11.00
CA LEU A 186 -0.01 -5.23 -9.88
C LEU A 186 -1.09 -4.24 -10.35
N PRO A 187 -2.32 -4.30 -9.82
CA PRO A 187 -3.30 -3.24 -10.01
C PRO A 187 -2.72 -1.88 -9.62
N PHE A 188 -3.08 -0.84 -10.35
CA PHE A 188 -2.63 0.52 -10.06
C PHE A 188 -2.93 0.96 -8.62
N GLU A 189 -4.04 0.49 -8.04
CA GLU A 189 -4.46 0.73 -6.66
C GLU A 189 -3.56 0.06 -5.61
N ARG A 190 -2.81 -0.95 -6.02
CA ARG A 190 -1.93 -1.75 -5.14
C ARG A 190 -0.45 -1.56 -5.45
N SER A 191 -0.13 -0.92 -6.58
CA SER A 191 1.25 -0.59 -6.95
C SER A 191 1.84 0.44 -6.01
N TYR A 192 3.14 0.37 -5.81
CA TYR A 192 3.88 1.36 -5.03
C TYR A 192 4.18 2.60 -5.86
N PHE A 193 4.35 3.70 -5.15
CA PHE A 193 4.92 4.94 -5.67
C PHE A 193 5.82 5.55 -4.59
N SER A 194 6.75 6.39 -4.98
CA SER A 194 7.68 7.05 -4.07
C SER A 194 7.73 8.56 -4.33
N GLY A 195 8.26 9.29 -3.33
CA GLY A 195 8.31 10.75 -3.30
C GLY A 195 7.24 11.37 -2.41
N GLY A 196 7.46 12.63 -2.04
CA GLY A 196 6.60 13.40 -1.15
C GLY A 196 7.04 13.37 0.31
N ALA A 197 6.32 14.11 1.15
CA ALA A 197 6.69 14.42 2.53
C ALA A 197 6.86 13.20 3.46
N ASN A 198 6.23 12.08 3.13
CA ASN A 198 6.25 10.85 3.95
C ASN A 198 7.13 9.73 3.36
N SER A 199 7.87 10.01 2.30
CA SER A 199 8.77 9.07 1.62
C SER A 199 10.11 9.79 1.37
N VAL A 200 10.47 10.11 0.15
CA VAL A 200 11.69 10.84 -0.21
C VAL A 200 11.34 12.32 -0.43
N ARG A 201 11.62 13.18 0.55
CA ARG A 201 11.13 14.58 0.61
C ARG A 201 11.67 15.49 -0.49
N GLY A 202 12.81 15.16 -1.09
CA GLY A 202 13.37 15.89 -2.23
C GLY A 202 12.62 15.72 -3.55
N TRP A 203 11.65 14.79 -3.60
CA TRP A 203 10.88 14.46 -4.79
C TRP A 203 9.40 14.77 -4.57
N SER A 204 8.71 15.26 -5.60
CA SER A 204 7.26 15.39 -5.57
C SER A 204 6.57 14.03 -5.47
N VAL A 205 5.33 13.99 -5.01
CA VAL A 205 4.55 12.74 -4.94
C VAL A 205 4.44 12.12 -6.32
N ARG A 206 4.80 10.84 -6.44
CA ARG A 206 4.80 10.09 -7.71
C ARG A 206 5.72 10.71 -8.77
N SER A 207 6.86 11.26 -8.38
CA SER A 207 7.82 11.80 -9.33
C SER A 207 9.14 11.03 -9.36
N LEU A 208 9.34 10.08 -8.45
CA LEU A 208 10.43 9.13 -8.51
C LEU A 208 10.01 7.99 -9.43
N GLY A 209 10.70 7.85 -10.57
CA GLY A 209 10.42 6.80 -11.56
C GLY A 209 10.96 5.43 -11.12
N PRO A 210 10.49 4.31 -11.69
CA PRO A 210 11.07 3.02 -11.37
C PRO A 210 12.52 2.91 -11.85
N GLY A 211 13.41 2.40 -10.96
CA GLY A 211 14.83 2.24 -11.24
C GLY A 211 15.51 3.55 -11.64
N SER A 212 16.30 3.50 -12.72
CA SER A 212 17.02 4.64 -13.29
C SER A 212 16.30 5.29 -14.48
N MET A 213 14.97 5.15 -14.58
CA MET A 213 14.19 5.72 -15.68
C MET A 213 14.42 7.24 -15.79
N PRO A 214 14.89 7.77 -16.93
CA PRO A 214 15.06 9.19 -17.12
C PRO A 214 13.73 9.93 -17.05
N LEU A 215 13.68 11.07 -16.37
CA LEU A 215 12.45 11.87 -16.23
C LEU A 215 11.87 12.30 -17.58
N ASP A 216 12.74 12.55 -18.58
CA ASP A 216 12.32 12.94 -19.93
C ASP A 216 11.61 11.82 -20.70
N SER A 217 11.75 10.57 -20.27
CA SER A 217 11.06 9.42 -20.87
C SER A 217 9.68 9.16 -20.26
N VAL A 218 9.36 9.83 -19.14
CA VAL A 218 8.08 9.67 -18.44
C VAL A 218 7.01 10.52 -19.10
N LYS A 219 6.11 9.88 -19.83
CA LYS A 219 4.99 10.55 -20.51
C LYS A 219 3.76 10.73 -19.60
N SER A 220 3.68 9.95 -18.51
CA SER A 220 2.53 9.95 -17.61
C SER A 220 2.91 9.51 -16.20
N PHE A 221 2.27 10.11 -15.18
CA PHE A 221 2.41 9.68 -13.78
C PHE A 221 2.05 8.21 -13.55
N ALA A 222 1.28 7.60 -14.42
CA ALA A 222 0.92 6.19 -14.36
C ALA A 222 2.10 5.25 -14.64
N GLN A 223 3.19 5.76 -15.20
CA GLN A 223 4.44 5.01 -15.38
C GLN A 223 5.35 5.06 -14.15
N GLN A 224 5.08 5.96 -13.20
CA GLN A 224 5.87 6.16 -11.98
C GLN A 224 5.30 5.32 -10.83
N ILE A 225 5.14 4.04 -11.09
CA ILE A 225 4.70 3.01 -10.15
C ILE A 225 5.68 1.84 -10.17
N GLY A 226 5.68 1.03 -9.12
CA GLY A 226 6.55 -0.13 -9.03
C GLY A 226 5.97 -1.25 -8.19
N ASP A 227 6.63 -2.39 -8.24
CA ASP A 227 6.29 -3.59 -7.48
C ASP A 227 7.13 -3.70 -6.21
N ILE A 228 8.27 -3.01 -6.15
CA ILE A 228 9.15 -2.94 -4.99
C ILE A 228 9.36 -1.48 -4.62
N ARG A 229 9.27 -1.17 -3.32
CA ARG A 229 9.55 0.14 -2.74
C ARG A 229 10.56 0.00 -1.62
N LEU A 230 11.53 0.90 -1.60
CA LEU A 230 12.46 1.11 -0.49
C LEU A 230 12.49 2.59 -0.13
N ASP A 231 12.20 2.92 1.12
CA ASP A 231 12.31 4.26 1.68
C ASP A 231 13.19 4.24 2.91
N LEU A 232 14.18 5.13 2.97
CA LEU A 232 15.10 5.31 4.09
C LEU A 232 15.13 6.80 4.45
N ASN A 233 14.86 7.12 5.71
CA ASN A 233 14.86 8.47 6.19
C ASN A 233 15.67 8.56 7.48
N LEU A 234 16.52 9.58 7.58
CA LEU A 234 17.25 9.95 8.78
C LEU A 234 17.01 11.42 9.06
N GLU A 235 16.66 11.77 10.29
CA GLU A 235 16.33 13.13 10.65
C GLU A 235 16.87 13.46 12.03
N TYR A 236 17.62 14.57 12.13
CA TYR A 236 18.04 15.18 13.36
C TYR A 236 17.17 16.39 13.67
N ARG A 237 16.54 16.41 14.83
CA ARG A 237 15.68 17.49 15.31
C ARG A 237 16.29 18.14 16.53
N THR A 238 16.33 19.47 16.56
CA THR A 238 16.81 20.25 17.70
C THR A 238 15.87 21.40 18.01
N LYS A 239 15.61 21.62 19.32
CA LYS A 239 14.89 22.81 19.80
C LYS A 239 15.87 23.98 19.88
N LEU A 240 15.57 25.08 19.22
CA LEU A 240 16.38 26.26 19.23
C LEU A 240 16.01 27.14 20.44
N PHE A 241 15.06 28.02 20.28
CA PHE A 241 14.56 28.92 21.31
C PHE A 241 13.05 29.10 21.19
N TRP A 242 12.40 29.37 22.29
CA TRP A 242 10.96 29.52 22.40
C TRP A 242 10.22 28.27 21.83
N LYS A 243 9.48 28.42 20.73
CA LYS A 243 8.74 27.34 20.05
C LYS A 243 9.37 26.91 18.72
N PHE A 244 10.57 27.43 18.39
CA PHE A 244 11.25 27.09 17.15
C PHE A 244 12.00 25.76 17.30
N GLU A 245 11.77 24.87 16.35
CA GLU A 245 12.51 23.62 16.17
C GLU A 245 13.15 23.63 14.78
N MET A 246 14.36 23.12 14.67
CA MET A 246 15.05 22.89 13.40
C MET A 246 15.16 21.40 13.16
N ALA A 247 15.00 20.99 11.92
CA ALA A 247 15.22 19.63 11.48
C ALA A 247 16.19 19.61 10.28
N ALA A 248 17.21 18.76 10.35
CA ALA A 248 18.04 18.39 9.21
C ALA A 248 17.76 16.92 8.87
N PHE A 249 17.66 16.61 7.60
CA PHE A 249 17.30 15.24 7.18
C PHE A 249 18.04 14.79 5.92
N ILE A 250 18.18 13.48 5.80
CA ILE A 250 18.68 12.78 4.62
C ILE A 250 17.66 11.69 4.30
N ASP A 251 17.18 11.71 3.07
CA ASP A 251 16.25 10.70 2.56
C ASP A 251 16.88 9.98 1.38
N ALA A 252 16.66 8.67 1.31
CA ALA A 252 17.01 7.84 0.18
C ALA A 252 15.86 6.88 -0.13
N GLY A 253 15.60 6.61 -1.39
CA GLY A 253 14.56 5.68 -1.77
C GLY A 253 14.71 5.20 -3.19
N ASN A 254 14.06 4.09 -3.48
CA ASN A 254 14.00 3.52 -4.82
C ASN A 254 12.65 2.84 -5.05
N LEU A 255 12.26 2.82 -6.30
CA LEU A 255 11.09 2.12 -6.81
C LEU A 255 11.55 1.20 -7.94
N SER A 256 11.10 -0.05 -7.95
CA SER A 256 11.48 -1.02 -8.98
C SER A 256 10.29 -1.83 -9.45
N LEU A 257 10.37 -2.34 -10.68
CA LEU A 257 9.45 -3.33 -11.24
C LEU A 257 10.09 -4.72 -11.11
N ILE A 258 9.28 -5.74 -10.87
CA ILE A 258 9.70 -7.14 -10.84
C ILE A 258 9.61 -7.75 -12.25
N HIS A 259 8.59 -7.34 -13.00
CA HIS A 259 8.36 -7.78 -14.37
C HIS A 259 8.53 -6.57 -15.30
N ILE A 260 9.53 -6.63 -16.15
CA ILE A 260 9.78 -5.67 -17.24
C ILE A 260 9.42 -6.36 -18.56
#